data_7b9f009b122ec12ec9dbc4cedfe2b7dd
#
_entry.id   7b9f009b122ec12ec9dbc4cedfe2b7dd
#
_cell.length_a   1.000
_cell.length_b   1.000
_cell.length_c   1.000
_cell.angle_alpha   90.00
_cell.angle_beta   90.00
_cell.angle_gamma   90.00
#
_symmetry.space_group_name_H-M   'P 1'
#
loop_
_entity.id
_entity.type
_entity.pdbx_description
1 polymer ?
#
loop_
_entity_poly.entity_id
_entity_poly.type
_entity_poly.pdbx_seq_one_letter_code
_entity_poly.pdbx_strand_id
1 'polypeptide(L)'
;SREGELTLLGAQQHREIAQRMYERFPQVFNGKTFIDAKSTVVIRCILSMENALHQLLRKNPNLEIRHDASHHDMYYMNDPRSPYDKMRRDKLSQDSLKAFNARHNNCDHMMSVLFNDADYVKSIDRNDFTAQLFKLTKNIQSTDLRHKLSLWDIFSDDEIYNFWQMDNAGWYVYAGPNKLSEGAGMYTQLNLLKNIIATADTCIRMPHPGATLRYGHESDVLPLVCLMNLNGFGNPVDDLELLDDKGWNNYDIFPMACNV
;
A
#
# COMPACT_ATOMS: atom_id res chain seq x y z
N SER A 1 7.61 18.59 -0.92
CA SER A 1 7.20 17.72 -2.05
C SER A 1 5.88 18.20 -2.62
N ARG A 2 5.65 17.95 -3.88
CA ARG A 2 4.37 18.20 -4.54
C ARG A 2 3.42 17.04 -4.27
N GLU A 3 2.13 17.26 -4.41
CA GLU A 3 1.14 16.19 -4.29
C GLU A 3 1.46 15.02 -5.26
N GLY A 4 1.41 13.79 -4.74
CA GLY A 4 1.71 12.58 -5.51
C GLY A 4 3.19 12.28 -5.72
N GLU A 5 4.10 13.11 -5.20
CA GLU A 5 5.54 12.84 -5.22
C GLU A 5 6.00 12.08 -3.97
N LEU A 6 7.17 11.44 -4.07
CA LEU A 6 7.82 10.78 -2.95
C LEU A 6 8.35 11.83 -1.96
N THR A 7 8.14 11.62 -0.66
CA THR A 7 8.72 12.48 0.38
C THR A 7 10.23 12.22 0.54
N LEU A 8 10.96 13.16 1.15
CA LEU A 8 12.37 12.95 1.49
C LEU A 8 12.58 11.73 2.40
N LEU A 9 11.66 11.53 3.35
CA LEU A 9 11.65 10.35 4.21
C LEU A 9 11.45 9.07 3.39
N GLY A 10 10.48 9.05 2.47
CA GLY A 10 10.24 7.91 1.58
C GLY A 10 11.47 7.58 0.72
N ALA A 11 12.14 8.59 0.18
CA ALA A 11 13.38 8.40 -0.55
C ALA A 11 14.49 7.78 0.33
N GLN A 12 14.60 8.22 1.58
CA GLN A 12 15.53 7.64 2.55
C GLN A 12 15.17 6.17 2.85
N GLN A 13 13.91 5.86 3.11
CA GLN A 13 13.44 4.50 3.38
C GLN A 13 13.77 3.53 2.24
N HIS A 14 13.56 3.93 0.99
CA HIS A 14 13.94 3.10 -0.17
C HIS A 14 15.45 2.87 -0.30
N ARG A 15 16.26 3.87 0.01
CA ARG A 15 17.73 3.68 0.08
C ARG A 15 18.13 2.70 1.20
N GLU A 16 17.50 2.80 2.37
CA GLU A 16 17.77 1.91 3.51
C GLU A 16 17.31 0.47 3.25
N ILE A 17 16.18 0.28 2.57
CA ILE A 17 15.72 -1.05 2.12
C ILE A 17 16.73 -1.65 1.14
N ALA A 18 17.18 -0.89 0.14
CA ALA A 18 18.17 -1.33 -0.82
C ALA A 18 19.52 -1.67 -0.15
N GLN A 19 19.91 -0.90 0.86
CA GLN A 19 21.10 -1.18 1.68
C GLN A 19 20.98 -2.54 2.39
N ARG A 20 19.85 -2.78 3.10
CA ARG A 20 19.62 -4.06 3.79
C ARG A 20 19.52 -5.23 2.82
N MET A 21 18.92 -5.04 1.65
CA MET A 21 18.84 -6.06 0.60
C MET A 21 20.22 -6.42 0.09
N TYR A 22 21.08 -5.42 -0.17
CA TYR A 22 22.47 -5.63 -0.57
C TYR A 22 23.24 -6.46 0.48
N GLU A 23 23.11 -6.10 1.76
CA GLU A 23 23.80 -6.76 2.87
C GLU A 23 23.28 -8.18 3.12
N ARG A 24 22.01 -8.42 2.92
CA ARG A 24 21.37 -9.72 3.14
C ARG A 24 21.67 -10.73 2.03
N PHE A 25 21.84 -10.26 0.80
CA PHE A 25 22.02 -11.12 -0.38
C PHE A 25 23.34 -10.81 -1.12
N PRO A 26 24.50 -10.90 -0.44
CA PRO A 26 25.79 -10.59 -1.04
C PRO A 26 26.11 -11.45 -2.27
N GLN A 27 25.63 -12.69 -2.31
CA GLN A 27 25.79 -13.60 -3.46
C GLN A 27 25.08 -13.09 -4.73
N VAL A 28 24.07 -12.22 -4.58
CA VAL A 28 23.36 -11.61 -5.70
C VAL A 28 24.00 -10.29 -6.11
N PHE A 29 24.40 -9.46 -5.13
CA PHE A 29 24.77 -8.07 -5.39
C PHE A 29 26.27 -7.78 -5.41
N ASN A 30 27.10 -8.75 -5.01
CA ASN A 30 28.56 -8.62 -5.13
C ASN A 30 29.02 -9.06 -6.53
N GLY A 31 29.94 -8.29 -7.11
CA GLY A 31 30.49 -8.60 -8.43
C GLY A 31 29.70 -7.95 -9.57
N LYS A 32 29.83 -8.52 -10.76
CA LYS A 32 29.15 -8.05 -11.97
C LYS A 32 27.81 -8.76 -12.11
N THR A 33 26.75 -8.12 -11.63
CA THR A 33 25.40 -8.69 -11.58
C THR A 33 24.42 -7.84 -12.39
N PHE A 34 23.53 -8.49 -13.12
CA PHE A 34 22.46 -7.85 -13.87
C PHE A 34 21.22 -7.66 -13.00
N ILE A 35 20.68 -6.43 -13.00
CA ILE A 35 19.44 -6.08 -12.32
C ILE A 35 18.44 -5.55 -13.34
N ASP A 36 17.25 -6.16 -13.41
CA ASP A 36 16.11 -5.65 -14.17
C ASP A 36 15.08 -5.06 -13.21
N ALA A 37 14.93 -3.73 -13.23
CA ALA A 37 14.01 -3.02 -12.37
C ALA A 37 12.85 -2.41 -13.16
N LYS A 38 11.63 -2.60 -12.68
CA LYS A 38 10.41 -2.07 -13.28
C LYS A 38 9.62 -1.24 -12.28
N SER A 39 9.06 -0.15 -12.74
CA SER A 39 8.14 0.69 -11.97
C SER A 39 6.80 0.88 -12.70
N THR A 40 5.73 1.11 -11.96
CA THR A 40 4.54 1.72 -12.57
C THR A 40 4.90 3.11 -13.09
N VAL A 41 4.07 3.65 -14.00
CA VAL A 41 4.33 4.97 -14.63
C VAL A 41 4.07 6.16 -13.69
N VAL A 42 3.81 5.91 -12.42
CA VAL A 42 3.51 6.95 -11.43
C VAL A 42 4.80 7.47 -10.80
N ILE A 43 4.95 8.80 -10.77
CA ILE A 43 6.22 9.46 -10.40
C ILE A 43 6.78 9.01 -9.05
N ARG A 44 5.94 8.80 -8.01
CA ARG A 44 6.42 8.33 -6.70
C ARG A 44 7.04 6.93 -6.76
N CYS A 45 6.50 6.04 -7.60
CA CYS A 45 7.05 4.70 -7.77
C CYS A 45 8.36 4.72 -8.56
N ILE A 46 8.45 5.57 -9.59
CA ILE A 46 9.69 5.81 -10.33
C ILE A 46 10.77 6.32 -9.39
N LEU A 47 10.46 7.34 -8.58
CA LEU A 47 11.41 7.89 -7.60
C LEU A 47 11.81 6.87 -6.52
N SER A 48 10.90 5.98 -6.12
CA SER A 48 11.21 4.87 -5.19
C SER A 48 12.23 3.91 -5.81
N MET A 49 12.01 3.51 -7.05
CA MET A 49 12.93 2.69 -7.83
C MET A 49 14.31 3.35 -7.95
N GLU A 50 14.36 4.60 -8.40
CA GLU A 50 15.60 5.33 -8.61
C GLU A 50 16.43 5.48 -7.32
N ASN A 51 15.77 5.80 -6.19
CA ASN A 51 16.48 5.90 -4.91
C ASN A 51 17.08 4.56 -4.46
N ALA A 52 16.36 3.45 -4.68
CA ALA A 52 16.88 2.11 -4.38
C ALA A 52 18.05 1.74 -5.29
N LEU A 53 17.93 1.93 -6.61
CA LEU A 53 18.96 1.62 -7.59
C LEU A 53 20.21 2.46 -7.37
N HIS A 54 20.07 3.74 -7.07
CA HIS A 54 21.19 4.62 -6.71
C HIS A 54 21.94 4.09 -5.49
N GLN A 55 21.23 3.59 -4.47
CA GLN A 55 21.90 3.02 -3.29
C GLN A 55 22.64 1.74 -3.61
N LEU A 56 22.09 0.86 -4.45
CA LEU A 56 22.79 -0.34 -4.90
C LEU A 56 24.06 0.00 -5.68
N LEU A 57 24.00 0.96 -6.62
CA LEU A 57 25.18 1.43 -7.38
C LEU A 57 26.24 2.08 -6.48
N ARG A 58 25.84 2.80 -5.42
CA ARG A 58 26.79 3.33 -4.44
C ARG A 58 27.55 2.23 -3.70
N LYS A 59 26.92 1.05 -3.50
CA LYS A 59 27.56 -0.11 -2.86
C LYS A 59 28.41 -0.91 -3.83
N ASN A 60 27.92 -1.08 -5.05
CA ASN A 60 28.64 -1.79 -6.09
C ASN A 60 28.46 -1.10 -7.46
N PRO A 61 29.44 -0.30 -7.91
CA PRO A 61 29.36 0.39 -9.19
C PRO A 61 29.49 -0.54 -10.41
N ASN A 62 29.80 -1.84 -10.22
CA ASN A 62 29.89 -2.82 -11.30
C ASN A 62 28.55 -3.50 -11.62
N LEU A 63 27.46 -3.15 -10.94
CA LEU A 63 26.13 -3.66 -11.25
C LEU A 63 25.70 -3.17 -12.64
N GLU A 64 25.19 -4.08 -13.46
CA GLU A 64 24.56 -3.76 -14.74
C GLU A 64 23.05 -3.60 -14.53
N ILE A 65 22.57 -2.36 -14.53
CA ILE A 65 21.16 -2.06 -14.22
C ILE A 65 20.45 -1.67 -15.52
N ARG A 66 19.36 -2.40 -15.82
CA ARG A 66 18.30 -2.00 -16.74
C ARG A 66 17.08 -1.61 -15.92
N HIS A 67 16.52 -0.45 -16.18
CA HIS A 67 15.32 0.02 -15.51
C HIS A 67 14.34 0.62 -16.51
N ASP A 68 13.05 0.51 -16.21
CA ASP A 68 11.99 1.01 -17.08
C ASP A 68 10.71 1.34 -16.28
N ALA A 69 9.94 2.30 -16.77
CA ALA A 69 8.61 2.67 -16.29
C ALA A 69 7.72 2.89 -17.53
N SER A 70 7.26 1.79 -18.12
CA SER A 70 6.53 1.80 -19.38
C SER A 70 5.06 1.45 -19.22
N HIS A 71 4.20 2.13 -19.97
CA HIS A 71 2.80 1.72 -20.14
C HIS A 71 2.66 0.29 -20.68
N HIS A 72 3.67 -0.21 -21.42
CA HIS A 72 3.71 -1.58 -21.89
C HIS A 72 3.66 -2.60 -20.75
N ASP A 73 4.31 -2.33 -19.61
CA ASP A 73 4.39 -3.23 -18.48
C ASP A 73 3.17 -3.13 -17.53
N MET A 74 2.30 -2.13 -17.72
CA MET A 74 1.16 -1.89 -16.82
C MET A 74 0.14 -3.03 -16.80
N TYR A 75 0.05 -3.85 -17.85
CA TYR A 75 -0.89 -4.98 -17.90
C TYR A 75 -0.64 -6.04 -16.81
N TYR A 76 0.59 -6.11 -16.26
CA TYR A 76 0.90 -6.97 -15.14
C TYR A 76 1.30 -6.19 -13.87
N MET A 77 1.88 -4.99 -14.00
CA MET A 77 2.27 -4.19 -12.83
C MET A 77 1.07 -3.65 -12.07
N ASN A 78 0.11 -3.05 -12.77
CA ASN A 78 -1.14 -2.52 -12.21
C ASN A 78 -2.17 -2.39 -13.32
N ASP A 79 -2.89 -3.48 -13.61
CA ASP A 79 -3.81 -3.54 -14.77
C ASP A 79 -5.14 -2.84 -14.48
N PRO A 80 -5.39 -1.65 -15.05
CA PRO A 80 -6.65 -0.93 -14.84
C PRO A 80 -7.85 -1.58 -15.55
N ARG A 81 -7.61 -2.60 -16.38
CA ARG A 81 -8.63 -3.34 -17.16
C ARG A 81 -8.89 -4.73 -16.60
N SER A 82 -8.36 -5.04 -15.41
CA SER A 82 -8.61 -6.33 -14.77
C SER A 82 -10.12 -6.58 -14.63
N PRO A 83 -10.64 -7.74 -15.08
CA PRO A 83 -12.05 -8.06 -14.90
C PRO A 83 -12.45 -8.12 -13.43
N TYR A 84 -11.53 -8.44 -12.56
CA TYR A 84 -11.72 -8.51 -11.13
C TYR A 84 -11.94 -7.13 -10.48
N ASP A 85 -11.49 -6.03 -11.12
CA ASP A 85 -11.75 -4.68 -10.60
C ASP A 85 -13.25 -4.35 -10.59
N LYS A 86 -14.00 -4.81 -11.57
CA LYS A 86 -15.46 -4.67 -11.59
C LYS A 86 -16.13 -5.59 -10.55
N MET A 87 -15.65 -6.83 -10.43
CA MET A 87 -16.22 -7.81 -9.50
C MET A 87 -16.06 -7.38 -8.04
N ARG A 88 -14.90 -6.87 -7.64
CA ARG A 88 -14.68 -6.39 -6.25
C ARG A 88 -15.51 -5.18 -5.85
N ARG A 89 -16.12 -4.48 -6.84
CA ARG A 89 -17.02 -3.33 -6.61
C ARG A 89 -18.48 -3.73 -6.65
N ASP A 90 -18.79 -5.01 -6.40
CA ASP A 90 -20.16 -5.50 -6.38
C ASP A 90 -21.03 -4.77 -5.32
N LYS A 91 -22.35 -4.77 -5.59
CA LYS A 91 -23.28 -4.02 -4.74
C LYS A 91 -23.33 -4.52 -3.31
N LEU A 92 -23.26 -5.84 -3.08
CA LEU A 92 -23.38 -6.41 -1.73
C LEU A 92 -22.17 -6.01 -0.88
N SER A 93 -20.97 -6.08 -1.44
CA SER A 93 -19.74 -5.63 -0.78
C SER A 93 -19.80 -4.14 -0.42
N GLN A 94 -20.27 -3.31 -1.35
CA GLN A 94 -20.39 -1.86 -1.11
C GLN A 94 -21.45 -1.53 -0.08
N ASP A 95 -22.61 -2.19 -0.12
CA ASP A 95 -23.69 -2.00 0.86
C ASP A 95 -23.23 -2.45 2.27
N SER A 96 -22.49 -3.57 2.38
CA SER A 96 -21.93 -4.06 3.63
C SER A 96 -20.93 -3.06 4.22
N LEU A 97 -19.99 -2.56 3.42
CA LEU A 97 -19.03 -1.54 3.85
C LEU A 97 -19.73 -0.23 4.27
N LYS A 98 -20.71 0.20 3.52
CA LYS A 98 -21.50 1.40 3.87
C LYS A 98 -22.21 1.24 5.21
N ALA A 99 -22.81 0.08 5.47
CA ALA A 99 -23.48 -0.22 6.74
C ALA A 99 -22.48 -0.27 7.91
N PHE A 100 -21.29 -0.85 7.69
CA PHE A 100 -20.19 -0.86 8.65
C PHE A 100 -19.74 0.58 8.98
N ASN A 101 -19.43 1.37 7.97
CA ASN A 101 -18.99 2.75 8.15
C ASN A 101 -20.02 3.62 8.88
N ALA A 102 -21.32 3.40 8.63
CA ALA A 102 -22.39 4.14 9.31
C ALA A 102 -22.43 3.87 10.83
N ARG A 103 -21.97 2.70 11.30
CA ARG A 103 -21.89 2.38 12.73
C ARG A 103 -20.64 2.98 13.40
N HIS A 104 -19.56 3.12 12.67
CA HIS A 104 -18.25 3.53 13.18
C HIS A 104 -17.93 5.02 12.94
N ASN A 105 -18.74 5.73 12.14
CA ASN A 105 -18.47 7.12 11.79
C ASN A 105 -19.02 8.09 12.84
N ASN A 106 -18.50 8.04 14.07
CA ASN A 106 -18.76 9.05 15.09
C ASN A 106 -17.56 10.04 15.15
N CYS A 107 -17.84 11.31 14.97
CA CYS A 107 -16.86 12.40 15.00
C CYS A 107 -17.26 13.55 15.95
N ASP A 108 -18.08 13.25 16.96
CA ASP A 108 -18.66 14.29 17.83
C ASP A 108 -17.62 14.97 18.72
N HIS A 109 -16.64 14.21 19.24
CA HIS A 109 -15.57 14.78 20.04
C HIS A 109 -14.70 15.70 19.18
N MET A 110 -14.18 15.21 18.03
CA MET A 110 -13.37 16.00 17.11
C MET A 110 -14.07 17.30 16.69
N MET A 111 -15.37 17.22 16.36
CA MET A 111 -16.15 18.40 15.99
C MET A 111 -16.28 19.39 17.14
N SER A 112 -16.44 18.92 18.37
CA SER A 112 -16.53 19.77 19.55
C SER A 112 -15.20 20.46 19.92
N VAL A 113 -14.08 19.81 19.60
CA VAL A 113 -12.74 20.40 19.79
C VAL A 113 -12.46 21.52 18.79
N LEU A 114 -12.90 21.32 17.52
CA LEU A 114 -12.58 22.26 16.44
C LEU A 114 -13.56 23.43 16.29
N PHE A 115 -14.82 23.25 16.69
CA PHE A 115 -15.88 24.21 16.41
C PHE A 115 -16.65 24.53 17.69
N ASN A 116 -16.85 25.81 17.95
CA ASN A 116 -17.68 26.32 19.05
C ASN A 116 -19.10 26.74 18.61
N ASP A 117 -19.41 26.61 17.31
CA ASP A 117 -20.71 26.96 16.71
C ASP A 117 -21.38 25.71 16.15
N ALA A 118 -22.39 25.22 16.90
CA ALA A 118 -23.14 24.01 16.52
C ALA A 118 -23.98 24.19 15.24
N ASP A 119 -24.41 25.41 14.92
CA ASP A 119 -25.19 25.65 13.69
C ASP A 119 -24.27 25.69 12.47
N TYR A 120 -23.07 26.21 12.62
CA TYR A 120 -22.05 26.09 11.57
C TYR A 120 -21.70 24.63 11.28
N VAL A 121 -21.51 23.79 12.31
CA VAL A 121 -21.22 22.33 12.15
C VAL A 121 -22.32 21.62 11.35
N LYS A 122 -23.59 22.02 11.47
CA LYS A 122 -24.68 21.46 10.67
C LYS A 122 -24.59 21.83 9.17
N SER A 123 -23.87 22.89 8.82
CA SER A 123 -23.72 23.38 7.45
C SER A 123 -22.60 22.70 6.65
N ILE A 124 -21.70 21.97 7.33
CA ILE A 124 -20.56 21.27 6.70
C ILE A 124 -20.85 19.80 6.50
N ASP A 125 -20.24 19.20 5.47
CA ASP A 125 -20.19 17.74 5.34
C ASP A 125 -19.22 17.16 6.36
N ARG A 126 -19.77 16.73 7.51
CA ARG A 126 -18.98 16.18 8.62
C ARG A 126 -18.17 14.95 8.21
N ASN A 127 -18.73 14.11 7.33
CA ASN A 127 -18.09 12.87 6.91
C ASN A 127 -16.86 13.15 6.04
N ASP A 128 -17.00 14.01 5.05
CA ASP A 128 -15.87 14.41 4.19
C ASP A 128 -14.81 15.15 4.99
N PHE A 129 -15.21 16.12 5.82
CA PHE A 129 -14.29 16.86 6.67
C PHE A 129 -13.47 15.94 7.59
N THR A 130 -14.14 14.99 8.26
CA THR A 130 -13.50 14.01 9.13
C THR A 130 -12.50 13.14 8.38
N ALA A 131 -12.92 12.60 7.22
CA ALA A 131 -12.06 11.76 6.40
C ALA A 131 -10.80 12.49 5.93
N GLN A 132 -10.93 13.76 5.51
CA GLN A 132 -9.79 14.57 5.08
C GLN A 132 -8.85 14.92 6.25
N LEU A 133 -9.41 15.30 7.40
CA LEU A 133 -8.60 15.63 8.58
C LEU A 133 -7.87 14.40 9.12
N PHE A 134 -8.54 13.25 9.22
CA PHE A 134 -7.91 12.00 9.64
C PHE A 134 -6.80 11.57 8.68
N LYS A 135 -7.04 11.69 7.37
CA LYS A 135 -6.02 11.44 6.34
C LYS A 135 -4.82 12.37 6.48
N LEU A 136 -5.05 13.66 6.73
CA LEU A 136 -3.98 14.63 6.98
C LEU A 136 -3.18 14.24 8.22
N THR A 137 -3.86 13.94 9.32
CA THR A 137 -3.25 13.57 10.61
C THR A 137 -2.34 12.36 10.47
N LYS A 138 -2.82 11.28 9.88
CA LYS A 138 -2.00 10.07 9.69
C LYS A 138 -0.84 10.25 8.70
N ASN A 139 -0.89 11.24 7.82
CA ASN A 139 0.20 11.52 6.87
C ASN A 139 1.34 12.37 7.46
N ILE A 140 1.14 13.06 8.57
CA ILE A 140 2.19 13.88 9.23
C ILE A 140 3.42 13.03 9.55
N GLN A 141 3.24 11.79 9.99
CA GLN A 141 4.33 10.85 10.26
C GLN A 141 5.27 10.58 9.08
N SER A 142 4.79 10.77 7.85
CA SER A 142 5.54 10.57 6.61
C SER A 142 6.25 11.84 6.12
N THR A 143 6.26 12.89 6.93
CA THR A 143 6.86 14.20 6.60
C THR A 143 7.91 14.63 7.62
N ASP A 144 8.65 15.70 7.32
CA ASP A 144 9.62 16.30 8.23
C ASP A 144 8.95 16.97 9.47
N LEU A 145 7.62 17.09 9.45
CA LEU A 145 6.84 17.64 10.56
C LEU A 145 6.57 16.62 11.68
N ARG A 146 6.83 15.31 11.47
CA ARG A 146 6.51 14.22 12.42
C ARG A 146 7.06 14.39 13.84
N HIS A 147 8.14 15.18 13.98
CA HIS A 147 8.74 15.46 15.30
C HIS A 147 8.36 16.83 15.87
N LYS A 148 7.53 17.61 15.15
CA LYS A 148 7.19 18.98 15.49
C LYS A 148 5.69 19.21 15.64
N LEU A 149 4.87 18.38 15.00
CA LEU A 149 3.43 18.53 14.93
C LEU A 149 2.75 17.18 15.11
N SER A 150 1.74 17.17 15.96
CA SER A 150 0.75 16.11 16.08
C SER A 150 -0.64 16.74 15.97
N LEU A 151 -1.58 16.03 15.38
CA LEU A 151 -3.00 16.38 15.37
C LEU A 151 -3.84 15.27 16.00
N TRP A 152 -3.21 14.27 16.64
CA TRP A 152 -3.91 13.16 17.26
C TRP A 152 -4.75 13.57 18.46
N ASP A 153 -4.35 14.63 19.17
CA ASP A 153 -5.05 15.23 20.30
C ASP A 153 -6.39 15.92 19.95
N ILE A 154 -6.69 16.08 18.66
CA ILE A 154 -8.00 16.54 18.19
C ILE A 154 -9.06 15.43 18.29
N PHE A 155 -8.64 14.17 18.27
CA PHE A 155 -9.50 13.00 18.25
C PHE A 155 -9.51 12.31 19.62
N SER A 156 -10.62 11.68 19.99
CA SER A 156 -10.61 10.69 21.08
C SER A 156 -10.00 9.36 20.61
N ASP A 157 -9.56 8.52 21.55
CA ASP A 157 -9.02 7.18 21.23
C ASP A 157 -10.06 6.33 20.49
N ASP A 158 -11.34 6.40 20.89
CA ASP A 158 -12.43 5.70 20.21
C ASP A 158 -12.62 6.18 18.77
N GLU A 159 -12.52 7.49 18.52
CA GLU A 159 -12.60 8.03 17.15
C GLU A 159 -11.42 7.57 16.29
N ILE A 160 -10.20 7.59 16.84
CA ILE A 160 -9.00 7.10 16.13
C ILE A 160 -9.17 5.62 15.76
N TYR A 161 -9.62 4.80 16.70
CA TYR A 161 -9.84 3.37 16.47
C TYR A 161 -10.94 3.12 15.43
N ASN A 162 -12.09 3.78 15.56
CA ASN A 162 -13.19 3.64 14.63
C ASN A 162 -12.83 4.08 13.20
N PHE A 163 -12.13 5.20 13.05
CA PHE A 163 -11.71 5.66 11.71
C PHE A 163 -10.66 4.75 11.09
N TRP A 164 -9.75 4.18 11.91
CA TRP A 164 -8.85 3.16 11.44
C TRP A 164 -9.61 1.88 11.03
N GLN A 165 -10.59 1.42 11.80
CA GLN A 165 -11.41 0.26 11.42
C GLN A 165 -12.13 0.48 10.09
N MET A 166 -12.67 1.67 9.84
CA MET A 166 -13.30 2.02 8.56
C MET A 166 -12.30 1.94 7.39
N ASP A 167 -11.09 2.46 7.58
CA ASP A 167 -10.00 2.37 6.59
C ASP A 167 -9.60 0.90 6.36
N ASN A 168 -9.42 0.13 7.42
CA ASN A 168 -9.08 -1.30 7.38
C ASN A 168 -10.14 -2.12 6.64
N ALA A 169 -11.42 -1.94 7.00
CA ALA A 169 -12.54 -2.61 6.33
C ALA A 169 -12.65 -2.21 4.85
N GLY A 170 -12.40 -0.93 4.54
CA GLY A 170 -12.32 -0.44 3.17
C GLY A 170 -11.28 -1.19 2.34
N TRP A 171 -10.08 -1.35 2.87
CA TRP A 171 -9.00 -2.12 2.21
C TRP A 171 -9.33 -3.61 2.10
N TYR A 172 -9.94 -4.21 3.15
CA TYR A 172 -10.37 -5.60 3.11
C TYR A 172 -11.39 -5.85 1.99
N VAL A 173 -12.42 -5.01 1.89
CA VAL A 173 -13.46 -5.12 0.86
C VAL A 173 -12.88 -4.88 -0.54
N TYR A 174 -11.95 -3.92 -0.66
CA TYR A 174 -11.39 -3.51 -1.95
C TYR A 174 -10.35 -4.50 -2.49
N ALA A 175 -9.48 -5.05 -1.65
CA ALA A 175 -8.30 -5.78 -2.10
C ALA A 175 -8.05 -7.10 -1.35
N GLY A 176 -8.79 -7.35 -0.27
CA GLY A 176 -8.66 -8.55 0.54
C GLY A 176 -9.53 -9.73 0.08
N PRO A 177 -9.57 -10.81 0.89
CA PRO A 177 -10.32 -12.03 0.62
C PRO A 177 -11.83 -11.90 0.95
N ASN A 178 -12.47 -10.81 0.56
CA ASN A 178 -13.88 -10.55 0.83
C ASN A 178 -14.79 -11.60 0.19
N LYS A 179 -15.54 -12.35 0.99
CA LYS A 179 -16.43 -13.42 0.52
C LYS A 179 -17.55 -12.93 -0.38
N LEU A 180 -18.06 -11.73 -0.14
CA LEU A 180 -19.18 -11.17 -0.92
C LEU A 180 -18.80 -10.93 -2.39
N SER A 181 -17.52 -10.68 -2.67
CA SER A 181 -16.99 -10.55 -4.03
C SER A 181 -16.18 -11.78 -4.47
N GLU A 182 -16.35 -12.92 -3.78
CA GLU A 182 -15.60 -14.17 -4.06
C GLU A 182 -14.07 -13.99 -4.06
N GLY A 183 -13.57 -13.05 -3.25
CA GLY A 183 -12.15 -12.71 -3.18
C GLY A 183 -11.62 -11.98 -4.42
N ALA A 184 -12.49 -11.39 -5.25
CA ALA A 184 -12.10 -10.75 -6.50
C ALA A 184 -11.00 -9.67 -6.32
N GLY A 185 -10.96 -9.00 -5.15
CA GLY A 185 -9.93 -8.03 -4.83
C GLY A 185 -8.51 -8.57 -4.96
N MET A 186 -8.26 -9.77 -4.45
CA MET A 186 -6.95 -10.42 -4.53
C MET A 186 -6.54 -10.74 -5.96
N TYR A 187 -7.48 -11.18 -6.79
CA TYR A 187 -7.21 -11.60 -8.17
C TYR A 187 -6.88 -10.42 -9.10
N THR A 188 -7.05 -9.18 -8.67
CA THR A 188 -6.58 -8.01 -9.45
C THR A 188 -5.08 -8.08 -9.74
N GLN A 189 -4.29 -8.74 -8.89
CA GLN A 189 -2.84 -8.92 -9.04
C GLN A 189 -2.44 -10.30 -9.60
N LEU A 190 -3.36 -11.04 -10.19
CA LEU A 190 -3.08 -12.34 -10.79
C LEU A 190 -2.02 -12.25 -11.91
N ASN A 191 -2.06 -11.20 -12.73
CA ASN A 191 -1.09 -11.00 -13.81
C ASN A 191 0.31 -10.69 -13.24
N LEU A 192 0.40 -9.94 -12.16
CA LEU A 192 1.66 -9.69 -11.47
C LEU A 192 2.26 -10.98 -10.91
N LEU A 193 1.45 -11.79 -10.22
CA LEU A 193 1.91 -13.08 -9.70
C LEU A 193 2.38 -14.02 -10.81
N LYS A 194 1.63 -14.12 -11.92
CA LYS A 194 2.06 -14.91 -13.10
C LYS A 194 3.38 -14.41 -13.68
N ASN A 195 3.56 -13.09 -13.77
CA ASN A 195 4.81 -12.51 -14.25
C ASN A 195 5.98 -12.81 -13.30
N ILE A 196 5.77 -12.75 -11.98
CA ILE A 196 6.79 -13.10 -10.97
C ILE A 196 7.22 -14.56 -11.16
N ILE A 197 6.27 -15.49 -11.26
CA ILE A 197 6.56 -16.92 -11.44
C ILE A 197 7.31 -17.18 -12.76
N ALA A 198 6.84 -16.63 -13.88
CA ALA A 198 7.50 -16.80 -15.18
C ALA A 198 8.92 -16.21 -15.20
N THR A 199 9.13 -15.09 -14.47
CA THR A 199 10.46 -14.48 -14.31
C THR A 199 11.35 -15.38 -13.47
N ALA A 200 10.86 -15.92 -12.36
CA ALA A 200 11.61 -16.85 -11.51
C ALA A 200 12.02 -18.11 -12.29
N ASP A 201 11.12 -18.72 -13.06
CA ASP A 201 11.41 -19.86 -13.94
C ASP A 201 12.49 -19.56 -14.98
N THR A 202 12.57 -18.33 -15.44
CA THR A 202 13.61 -17.88 -16.36
C THR A 202 14.94 -17.69 -15.62
N CYS A 203 14.92 -17.01 -14.47
CA CYS A 203 16.12 -16.70 -13.69
C CYS A 203 16.83 -17.96 -13.16
N ILE A 204 16.09 -19.00 -12.75
CA ILE A 204 16.64 -20.29 -12.30
C ILE A 204 17.54 -20.95 -13.37
N ARG A 205 17.28 -20.70 -14.66
CA ARG A 205 18.04 -21.28 -15.78
C ARG A 205 19.21 -20.42 -16.21
N MET A 206 19.37 -19.22 -15.65
CA MET A 206 20.45 -18.32 -16.02
C MET A 206 21.79 -18.77 -15.36
N PRO A 207 22.92 -18.65 -16.07
CA PRO A 207 24.22 -19.08 -15.54
C PRO A 207 24.79 -18.12 -14.48
N HIS A 208 24.18 -16.95 -14.30
CA HIS A 208 24.65 -15.90 -13.40
C HIS A 208 23.53 -15.45 -12.47
N PRO A 209 23.85 -15.11 -11.20
CA PRO A 209 22.87 -14.50 -10.31
C PRO A 209 22.44 -13.13 -10.86
N GLY A 210 21.20 -12.75 -10.54
CA GLY A 210 20.63 -11.47 -10.91
C GLY A 210 19.48 -11.12 -10.00
N ALA A 211 18.92 -9.93 -10.18
CA ALA A 211 17.73 -9.52 -9.45
C ALA A 211 16.71 -8.90 -10.39
N THR A 212 15.45 -9.21 -10.17
CA THR A 212 14.32 -8.52 -10.80
C THR A 212 13.55 -7.77 -9.70
N LEU A 213 13.49 -6.45 -9.83
CA LEU A 213 12.86 -5.57 -8.85
C LEU A 213 11.61 -4.92 -9.44
N ARG A 214 10.54 -4.82 -8.65
CA ARG A 214 9.27 -4.21 -9.07
C ARG A 214 8.84 -3.19 -8.05
N TYR A 215 8.43 -2.00 -8.52
CA TYR A 215 8.02 -0.86 -7.71
C TYR A 215 6.61 -0.44 -8.10
N GLY A 216 5.68 -0.58 -7.16
CA GLY A 216 4.25 -0.34 -7.38
C GLY A 216 3.62 0.39 -6.19
N HIS A 217 2.39 0.04 -5.89
CA HIS A 217 1.53 0.70 -4.94
C HIS A 217 1.11 -0.24 -3.82
N GLU A 218 0.56 0.31 -2.75
CA GLU A 218 -0.14 -0.44 -1.71
C GLU A 218 -1.29 -1.27 -2.29
N SER A 219 -1.97 -0.73 -3.32
CA SER A 219 -3.04 -1.42 -4.07
C SER A 219 -2.55 -2.59 -4.94
N ASP A 220 -1.24 -2.78 -5.06
CA ASP A 220 -0.60 -3.92 -5.71
C ASP A 220 -0.08 -4.91 -4.68
N VAL A 221 0.57 -4.40 -3.61
CA VAL A 221 1.18 -5.21 -2.55
C VAL A 221 0.12 -5.97 -1.75
N LEU A 222 -0.92 -5.28 -1.26
CA LEU A 222 -1.94 -5.91 -0.41
C LEU A 222 -2.64 -7.08 -1.12
N PRO A 223 -3.23 -6.90 -2.33
CA PRO A 223 -3.88 -8.03 -3.01
C PRO A 223 -2.90 -9.14 -3.39
N LEU A 224 -1.64 -8.84 -3.69
CA LEU A 224 -0.61 -9.85 -3.96
C LEU A 224 -0.31 -10.68 -2.69
N VAL A 225 -0.15 -10.04 -1.54
CA VAL A 225 0.06 -10.71 -0.23
C VAL A 225 -1.11 -11.63 0.09
N CYS A 226 -2.35 -11.13 -0.10
CA CYS A 226 -3.56 -11.92 0.11
C CYS A 226 -3.65 -13.09 -0.89
N LEU A 227 -3.37 -12.86 -2.17
CA LEU A 227 -3.40 -13.89 -3.22
C LEU A 227 -2.40 -15.03 -2.96
N MET A 228 -1.22 -14.70 -2.44
CA MET A 228 -0.21 -15.68 -2.01
C MET A 228 -0.48 -16.27 -0.62
N ASN A 229 -1.52 -15.81 0.06
CA ASN A 229 -1.85 -16.19 1.44
C ASN A 229 -0.68 -16.07 2.43
N LEU A 230 0.15 -15.03 2.28
CA LEU A 230 1.25 -14.80 3.20
C LEU A 230 0.69 -14.49 4.59
N ASN A 231 1.24 -15.14 5.61
CA ASN A 231 0.81 -15.04 7.01
C ASN A 231 -0.71 -15.26 7.25
N GLY A 232 -1.41 -15.91 6.30
CA GLY A 232 -2.84 -16.15 6.41
C GLY A 232 -3.74 -14.99 5.99
N PHE A 233 -3.18 -13.89 5.44
CA PHE A 233 -3.96 -12.73 5.00
C PHE A 233 -4.91 -13.00 3.81
N GLY A 234 -4.76 -14.13 3.13
CA GLY A 234 -5.68 -14.62 2.10
C GLY A 234 -6.88 -15.38 2.67
N ASN A 235 -6.93 -15.64 3.98
CA ASN A 235 -8.06 -16.32 4.61
C ASN A 235 -9.23 -15.32 4.80
N PRO A 236 -10.44 -15.67 4.35
CA PRO A 236 -11.56 -14.77 4.48
C PRO A 236 -12.04 -14.65 5.93
N VAL A 237 -12.48 -13.45 6.29
CA VAL A 237 -13.15 -13.13 7.55
C VAL A 237 -14.64 -12.94 7.28
N ASP A 238 -15.50 -13.50 8.11
CA ASP A 238 -16.95 -13.55 7.86
C ASP A 238 -17.67 -12.22 8.15
N ASP A 239 -17.13 -11.45 9.09
CA ASP A 239 -17.71 -10.20 9.54
C ASP A 239 -16.64 -9.11 9.59
N LEU A 240 -16.92 -7.92 9.07
CA LEU A 240 -16.02 -6.78 9.09
C LEU A 240 -15.68 -6.31 10.52
N GLU A 241 -16.57 -6.57 11.49
CA GLU A 241 -16.34 -6.28 12.91
C GLU A 241 -15.23 -7.15 13.52
N LEU A 242 -14.92 -8.28 12.92
CA LEU A 242 -13.94 -9.25 13.42
C LEU A 242 -12.57 -9.13 12.75
N LEU A 243 -12.34 -8.17 11.87
CA LEU A 243 -11.09 -8.06 11.11
C LEU A 243 -9.88 -7.96 12.04
N ASP A 244 -9.92 -7.05 13.01
CA ASP A 244 -8.85 -6.86 13.99
C ASP A 244 -8.66 -8.11 14.88
N ASP A 245 -9.74 -8.64 15.43
CA ASP A 245 -9.72 -9.86 16.27
C ASP A 245 -9.14 -11.07 15.53
N LYS A 246 -9.27 -11.14 14.20
CA LYS A 246 -8.71 -12.19 13.36
C LYS A 246 -7.30 -11.84 12.85
N GLY A 247 -6.76 -10.70 13.24
CA GLY A 247 -5.43 -10.24 12.86
C GLY A 247 -5.32 -9.81 11.39
N TRP A 248 -6.45 -9.47 10.74
CA TRP A 248 -6.40 -8.90 9.40
C TRP A 248 -6.31 -7.38 9.49
N ASN A 249 -5.10 -6.85 9.52
CA ASN A 249 -4.79 -5.44 9.73
C ASN A 249 -4.01 -4.89 8.54
N ASN A 250 -4.51 -3.82 7.94
CA ASN A 250 -3.87 -3.20 6.78
C ASN A 250 -2.44 -2.72 7.07
N TYR A 251 -2.16 -2.24 8.27
CA TYR A 251 -0.83 -1.77 8.67
C TYR A 251 0.21 -2.89 8.81
N ASP A 252 -0.22 -4.16 9.01
CA ASP A 252 0.66 -5.33 9.02
C ASP A 252 1.01 -5.78 7.59
N ILE A 253 0.15 -5.49 6.61
CA ILE A 253 0.31 -5.92 5.23
C ILE A 253 1.11 -4.91 4.40
N PHE A 254 0.78 -3.61 4.51
CA PHE A 254 1.42 -2.58 3.69
C PHE A 254 1.76 -1.31 4.47
N PRO A 255 2.61 -1.36 5.51
CA PRO A 255 3.17 -0.15 6.09
C PRO A 255 3.92 0.66 5.01
N MET A 256 4.18 1.95 5.27
CA MET A 256 4.93 2.79 4.32
C MET A 256 6.26 2.14 3.93
N ALA A 257 6.58 2.18 2.65
CA ALA A 257 7.75 1.53 2.04
C ALA A 257 7.79 0.00 2.25
N CYS A 258 6.61 -0.65 2.35
CA CYS A 258 6.52 -2.11 2.43
C CYS A 258 7.16 -2.79 1.23
N ASN A 259 7.59 -4.03 1.43
CA ASN A 259 8.16 -4.87 0.38
C ASN A 259 7.87 -6.35 0.66
N VAL A 260 7.82 -7.15 -0.38
CA VAL A 260 7.60 -8.59 -0.36
C VAL A 260 8.76 -9.30 -1.03
#